data_72bd8036353c47181e0fee10c85a25f5
#
_entry.id   72bd8036353c47181e0fee10c85a25f5
#
_cell.length_a   1.000
_cell.length_b   1.000
_cell.length_c   1.000
_cell.angle_alpha   90.00
_cell.angle_beta   90.00
_cell.angle_gamma   90.00
#
_symmetry.space_group_name_H-M   'P 1'
#
loop_
_entity.id
_entity.type
_entity.pdbx_description
1 polymer ?
#
loop_
_entity_poly.entity_id
_entity_poly.type
_entity_poly.pdbx_seq_one_letter_code
_entity_poly.pdbx_strand_id
1 'polypeptide(L)'
;MFDYYYQDQISATDAKFEAQKIAFAPLSFHAAKALRDMGILEAICSARKKGITVSELSQKLGISLYGVGVLIEMGLGMGAIKLHKDSKEDDLKLTLGKIGFFLMSDEMTKVNMDFSEDICYLGAEDMQEAIRDGKPAGLKHLGNWKTVYQGLSQLTDQQKKTWFGFDHFYSDLAFPEALPIVFSNPCARLFDIGGNTAKWAIACCKFNPDVKVSIIDLPGQTAVAEKNAKAAGFENRIDTIPCNVLDETTEFPKGANAVWMSQFLDCFSLEEITKILTKIHSAAAPDTDIYVLEPLWDKQRFEAAAYSLQATSLYFTCIANGNSKMYRFEELKHAIEIAGFELKEAHHTVGPNSYSLLRFRIK
;
A
#
# COMPACT_ATOMS: atom_id res chain seq x y z
N MET A 1 12.31 8.12 -13.79
CA MET A 1 12.35 8.84 -12.50
C MET A 1 11.96 10.29 -12.77
N PHE A 2 11.25 10.95 -11.87
CA PHE A 2 10.72 12.30 -12.12
C PHE A 2 11.80 13.37 -12.08
N ASP A 3 11.67 14.42 -12.90
CA ASP A 3 12.70 15.46 -13.06
C ASP A 3 13.00 16.23 -11.77
N TYR A 4 12.00 16.43 -10.92
CA TYR A 4 12.18 17.15 -9.64
C TYR A 4 13.12 16.45 -8.65
N TYR A 5 13.45 15.17 -8.83
CA TYR A 5 14.49 14.51 -8.03
C TYR A 5 15.92 14.95 -8.42
N TYR A 6 16.08 15.52 -9.59
CA TYR A 6 17.40 15.93 -10.10
C TYR A 6 17.64 17.42 -10.01
N GLN A 7 16.59 18.23 -9.98
CA GLN A 7 16.68 19.68 -10.05
C GLN A 7 15.71 20.34 -9.06
N ASP A 8 16.23 21.25 -8.24
CA ASP A 8 15.41 22.10 -7.40
C ASP A 8 14.90 23.29 -8.22
N GLN A 9 13.65 23.19 -8.69
CA GLN A 9 12.99 24.21 -9.50
C GLN A 9 12.00 25.07 -8.72
N ILE A 10 11.81 24.78 -7.41
CA ILE A 10 10.86 25.50 -6.56
C ILE A 10 11.42 26.87 -6.18
N SER A 11 10.56 27.90 -6.17
CA SER A 11 10.98 29.23 -5.68
C SER A 11 11.26 29.21 -4.16
N ALA A 12 12.13 30.09 -3.67
CA ALA A 12 12.41 30.19 -2.24
C ALA A 12 11.15 30.45 -1.40
N THR A 13 10.19 31.21 -1.94
CA THR A 13 8.90 31.48 -1.27
C THR A 13 8.05 30.21 -1.18
N ASP A 14 7.95 29.45 -2.27
CA ASP A 14 7.18 28.22 -2.28
C ASP A 14 7.86 27.13 -1.44
N ALA A 15 9.19 27.03 -1.49
CA ALA A 15 9.97 26.12 -0.64
C ALA A 15 9.72 26.39 0.86
N LYS A 16 9.71 27.68 1.26
CA LYS A 16 9.38 28.06 2.63
C LYS A 16 7.96 27.65 3.02
N PHE A 17 7.00 27.79 2.09
CA PHE A 17 5.62 27.38 2.33
C PHE A 17 5.48 25.86 2.47
N GLU A 18 6.12 25.08 1.59
CA GLU A 18 6.13 23.61 1.70
C GLU A 18 6.80 23.14 3.01
N ALA A 19 7.90 23.80 3.43
CA ALA A 19 8.52 23.50 4.72
C ALA A 19 7.58 23.76 5.92
N GLN A 20 6.72 24.79 5.87
CA GLN A 20 5.71 25.00 6.90
C GLN A 20 4.63 23.92 6.89
N LYS A 21 4.22 23.42 5.71
CA LYS A 21 3.30 22.29 5.63
C LYS A 21 3.87 21.04 6.30
N ILE A 22 5.17 20.77 6.11
CA ILE A 22 5.85 19.64 6.76
C ILE A 22 5.95 19.88 8.28
N ALA A 23 6.34 21.08 8.72
CA ALA A 23 6.46 21.41 10.14
C ALA A 23 5.14 21.25 10.91
N PHE A 24 4.01 21.58 10.27
CA PHE A 24 2.67 21.46 10.84
C PHE A 24 1.91 20.21 10.34
N ALA A 25 2.58 19.24 9.69
CA ALA A 25 1.94 18.08 9.13
C ALA A 25 1.03 17.30 10.12
N PRO A 26 1.40 17.08 11.39
CA PRO A 26 0.52 16.41 12.34
C PRO A 26 -0.81 17.13 12.54
N LEU A 27 -0.79 18.45 12.68
CA LEU A 27 -2.00 19.28 12.84
C LEU A 27 -2.81 19.35 11.55
N SER A 28 -2.13 19.51 10.42
CA SER A 28 -2.77 19.55 9.09
C SER A 28 -3.47 18.22 8.77
N PHE A 29 -2.86 17.09 9.11
CA PHE A 29 -3.43 15.76 8.92
C PHE A 29 -4.76 15.62 9.70
N HIS A 30 -4.76 15.94 10.98
CA HIS A 30 -5.96 15.85 11.79
C HIS A 30 -7.03 16.87 11.40
N ALA A 31 -6.65 18.09 10.97
CA ALA A 31 -7.60 19.05 10.45
C ALA A 31 -8.25 18.57 9.14
N ALA A 32 -7.46 17.99 8.21
CA ALA A 32 -7.98 17.40 6.97
C ALA A 32 -8.94 16.24 7.25
N LYS A 33 -8.59 15.39 8.22
CA LYS A 33 -9.45 14.28 8.66
C LYS A 33 -10.75 14.81 9.28
N ALA A 34 -10.68 15.78 10.18
CA ALA A 34 -11.85 16.41 10.78
C ALA A 34 -12.77 17.05 9.72
N LEU A 35 -12.19 17.77 8.76
CA LEU A 35 -12.96 18.35 7.62
C LEU A 35 -13.71 17.28 6.83
N ARG A 36 -13.12 16.09 6.62
CA ARG A 36 -13.73 14.96 5.94
C ARG A 36 -14.82 14.31 6.81
N ASP A 37 -14.42 13.83 7.99
CA ASP A 37 -15.23 12.92 8.81
C ASP A 37 -16.41 13.61 9.51
N MET A 38 -16.29 14.93 9.78
CA MET A 38 -17.39 15.74 10.29
C MET A 38 -18.34 16.23 9.18
N GLY A 39 -18.11 15.84 7.92
CA GLY A 39 -19.00 16.16 6.79
C GLY A 39 -18.87 17.60 6.25
N ILE A 40 -17.85 18.35 6.66
CA ILE A 40 -17.67 19.75 6.22
C ILE A 40 -17.36 19.80 4.72
N LEU A 41 -16.45 18.98 4.22
CA LEU A 41 -16.11 18.92 2.78
C LEU A 41 -17.33 18.50 1.94
N GLU A 42 -18.10 17.53 2.43
CA GLU A 42 -19.31 17.07 1.76
C GLU A 42 -20.39 18.16 1.69
N ALA A 43 -20.58 18.90 2.77
CA ALA A 43 -21.55 20.01 2.82
C ALA A 43 -21.16 21.14 1.84
N ILE A 44 -19.86 21.49 1.76
CA ILE A 44 -19.34 22.46 0.79
C ILE A 44 -19.49 21.93 -0.64
N CYS A 45 -19.18 20.66 -0.89
CA CYS A 45 -19.31 20.02 -2.19
C CYS A 45 -20.76 20.05 -2.67
N SER A 46 -21.70 19.73 -1.78
CA SER A 46 -23.15 19.72 -2.07
C SER A 46 -23.70 21.10 -2.43
N ALA A 47 -23.09 22.18 -1.92
CA ALA A 47 -23.46 23.55 -2.25
C ALA A 47 -23.05 23.97 -3.69
N ARG A 48 -22.16 23.20 -4.33
CA ARG A 48 -21.69 23.39 -5.71
C ARG A 48 -21.25 24.85 -5.97
N LYS A 49 -21.64 25.38 -7.14
CA LYS A 49 -21.34 26.78 -7.55
C LYS A 49 -22.03 27.84 -6.72
N LYS A 50 -23.08 27.49 -5.96
CA LYS A 50 -23.79 28.45 -5.09
C LYS A 50 -22.91 28.87 -3.93
N GLY A 51 -22.01 27.95 -3.46
CA GLY A 51 -21.22 28.10 -2.24
C GLY A 51 -22.09 28.03 -0.97
N ILE A 52 -21.44 27.94 0.17
CA ILE A 52 -22.07 27.88 1.49
C ILE A 52 -21.26 28.75 2.46
N THR A 53 -21.95 29.48 3.38
CA THR A 53 -21.22 30.29 4.35
C THR A 53 -20.80 29.48 5.58
N VAL A 54 -19.87 30.04 6.35
CA VAL A 54 -19.41 29.42 7.62
C VAL A 54 -20.60 29.31 8.59
N SER A 55 -21.46 30.33 8.65
CA SER A 55 -22.66 30.31 9.48
C SER A 55 -23.66 29.23 9.05
N GLU A 56 -23.89 29.08 7.73
CA GLU A 56 -24.76 28.02 7.19
C GLU A 56 -24.20 26.62 7.49
N LEU A 57 -22.86 26.42 7.40
CA LEU A 57 -22.20 25.16 7.76
C LEU A 57 -22.37 24.83 9.24
N SER A 58 -22.15 25.83 10.12
CA SER A 58 -22.32 25.68 11.57
C SER A 58 -23.73 25.20 11.91
N GLN A 59 -24.74 25.84 11.34
CA GLN A 59 -26.13 25.46 11.55
C GLN A 59 -26.48 24.08 10.98
N LYS A 60 -26.02 23.81 9.75
CA LYS A 60 -26.32 22.55 9.05
C LYS A 60 -25.73 21.33 9.76
N LEU A 61 -24.51 21.46 10.30
CA LEU A 61 -23.77 20.35 10.88
C LEU A 61 -23.88 20.28 12.41
N GLY A 62 -24.47 21.30 13.05
CA GLY A 62 -24.55 21.37 14.51
C GLY A 62 -23.18 21.55 15.19
N ILE A 63 -22.20 22.11 14.50
CA ILE A 63 -20.87 22.38 15.00
C ILE A 63 -20.79 23.87 15.38
N SER A 64 -20.12 24.22 16.46
CA SER A 64 -19.99 25.62 16.88
C SER A 64 -19.37 26.48 15.76
N LEU A 65 -19.77 27.74 15.67
CA LEU A 65 -19.24 28.68 14.68
C LEU A 65 -17.69 28.79 14.79
N TYR A 66 -17.17 28.80 16.01
CA TYR A 66 -15.74 28.77 16.28
C TYR A 66 -15.06 27.50 15.70
N GLY A 67 -15.62 26.33 15.98
CA GLY A 67 -15.06 25.05 15.52
C GLY A 67 -15.05 24.95 14.00
N VAL A 68 -16.16 25.34 13.33
CA VAL A 68 -16.18 25.41 11.87
C VAL A 68 -15.15 26.42 11.36
N GLY A 69 -15.11 27.63 11.95
CA GLY A 69 -14.18 28.69 11.55
C GLY A 69 -12.72 28.24 11.53
N VAL A 70 -12.23 27.66 12.64
CA VAL A 70 -10.85 27.16 12.74
C VAL A 70 -10.53 26.11 11.67
N LEU A 71 -11.43 25.15 11.42
CA LEU A 71 -11.23 24.12 10.40
C LEU A 71 -11.27 24.71 8.98
N ILE A 72 -12.12 25.70 8.72
CA ILE A 72 -12.20 26.39 7.43
C ILE A 72 -10.90 27.16 7.16
N GLU A 73 -10.39 27.91 8.14
CA GLU A 73 -9.12 28.64 7.99
C GLU A 73 -7.97 27.69 7.62
N MET A 74 -7.85 26.56 8.31
CA MET A 74 -6.87 25.55 7.95
C MET A 74 -7.13 24.91 6.58
N GLY A 75 -8.39 24.66 6.24
CA GLY A 75 -8.81 24.16 4.91
C GLY A 75 -8.44 25.13 3.78
N LEU A 76 -8.55 26.44 4.01
CA LEU A 76 -8.09 27.47 3.07
C LEU A 76 -6.56 27.43 2.94
N GLY A 77 -5.83 27.36 4.06
CA GLY A 77 -4.37 27.25 4.09
C GLY A 77 -3.84 26.03 3.35
N MET A 78 -4.49 24.88 3.49
CA MET A 78 -4.15 23.65 2.76
C MET A 78 -4.60 23.69 1.29
N GLY A 79 -5.41 24.66 0.86
CA GLY A 79 -6.00 24.70 -0.47
C GLY A 79 -7.14 23.70 -0.71
N ALA A 80 -7.60 23.03 0.34
CA ALA A 80 -8.75 22.11 0.30
C ALA A 80 -10.06 22.85 0.11
N ILE A 81 -10.15 24.07 0.60
CA ILE A 81 -11.29 24.98 0.51
C ILE A 81 -10.84 26.26 -0.20
N LYS A 82 -11.75 26.91 -0.90
CA LYS A 82 -11.54 28.19 -1.59
C LYS A 82 -12.64 29.16 -1.23
N LEU A 83 -12.31 30.44 -1.22
CA LEU A 83 -13.33 31.49 -1.08
C LEU A 83 -14.17 31.57 -2.36
N HIS A 84 -15.47 31.68 -2.18
CA HIS A 84 -16.38 32.01 -3.28
C HIS A 84 -16.19 33.47 -3.69
N LYS A 85 -16.44 33.80 -4.96
CA LYS A 85 -16.31 35.19 -5.46
C LYS A 85 -17.19 36.21 -4.72
N ASP A 86 -18.31 35.77 -4.16
CA ASP A 86 -19.24 36.59 -3.38
C ASP A 86 -19.04 36.44 -1.87
N SER A 87 -17.83 36.01 -1.43
CA SER A 87 -17.46 35.91 -0.02
C SER A 87 -17.42 37.29 0.62
N LYS A 88 -17.85 37.39 1.89
CA LYS A 88 -17.77 38.59 2.71
C LYS A 88 -16.88 38.36 3.90
N GLU A 89 -16.26 39.42 4.44
CA GLU A 89 -15.33 39.30 5.56
C GLU A 89 -16.02 38.88 6.87
N ASP A 90 -17.26 39.25 7.08
CA ASP A 90 -18.05 38.94 8.27
C ASP A 90 -18.66 37.53 8.26
N ASP A 91 -18.84 36.91 7.08
CA ASP A 91 -19.27 35.51 6.94
C ASP A 91 -18.75 34.94 5.63
N LEU A 92 -17.60 34.24 5.71
CA LEU A 92 -16.89 33.69 4.56
C LEU A 92 -17.77 32.69 3.80
N LYS A 93 -17.94 32.91 2.50
CA LYS A 93 -18.60 31.99 1.60
C LYS A 93 -17.61 31.13 0.86
N LEU A 94 -17.87 29.82 0.80
CA LEU A 94 -16.88 28.79 0.52
C LEU A 94 -17.27 27.95 -0.68
N THR A 95 -16.25 27.42 -1.37
CA THR A 95 -16.36 26.40 -2.40
C THR A 95 -15.29 25.33 -2.19
N LEU A 96 -15.52 24.13 -2.70
CA LEU A 96 -14.57 23.04 -2.59
C LEU A 96 -13.39 23.25 -3.54
N GLY A 97 -12.16 23.16 -3.01
CA GLY A 97 -10.93 23.10 -3.80
C GLY A 97 -10.66 21.69 -4.34
N LYS A 98 -9.77 21.56 -5.32
CA LYS A 98 -9.37 20.25 -5.87
C LYS A 98 -8.78 19.33 -4.80
N ILE A 99 -7.93 19.86 -3.90
CA ILE A 99 -7.38 19.08 -2.78
C ILE A 99 -8.52 18.55 -1.90
N GLY A 100 -9.49 19.38 -1.53
CA GLY A 100 -10.65 18.96 -0.75
C GLY A 100 -11.50 17.91 -1.44
N PHE A 101 -11.61 17.97 -2.77
CA PHE A 101 -12.29 16.94 -3.56
C PHE A 101 -11.59 15.59 -3.42
N PHE A 102 -10.26 15.54 -3.58
CA PHE A 102 -9.50 14.28 -3.40
C PHE A 102 -9.54 13.77 -1.95
N LEU A 103 -9.40 14.64 -0.95
CA LEU A 103 -9.52 14.25 0.46
C LEU A 103 -10.88 13.60 0.78
N MET A 104 -11.94 14.01 0.08
CA MET A 104 -13.30 13.52 0.31
C MET A 104 -13.64 12.27 -0.52
N SER A 105 -13.22 12.21 -1.79
CA SER A 105 -13.77 11.27 -2.78
C SER A 105 -12.73 10.32 -3.40
N ASP A 106 -11.44 10.55 -3.22
CA ASP A 106 -10.42 9.67 -3.78
C ASP A 106 -10.16 8.49 -2.86
N GLU A 107 -10.34 7.29 -3.38
CA GLU A 107 -10.22 6.06 -2.61
C GLU A 107 -8.79 5.83 -2.11
N MET A 108 -7.77 6.10 -2.94
CA MET A 108 -6.37 5.99 -2.55
C MET A 108 -6.05 6.94 -1.39
N THR A 109 -6.46 8.20 -1.49
CA THR A 109 -6.24 9.19 -0.42
C THR A 109 -6.92 8.76 0.88
N LYS A 110 -8.14 8.23 0.80
CA LYS A 110 -8.88 7.75 1.97
C LYS A 110 -8.16 6.57 2.62
N VAL A 111 -7.80 5.57 1.85
CA VAL A 111 -7.11 4.37 2.34
C VAL A 111 -5.78 4.74 2.99
N ASN A 112 -4.99 5.62 2.37
CA ASN A 112 -3.73 6.10 2.91
C ASN A 112 -3.89 6.90 4.21
N MET A 113 -4.94 7.74 4.31
CA MET A 113 -5.23 8.50 5.54
C MET A 113 -5.65 7.58 6.69
N ASP A 114 -6.55 6.64 6.42
CA ASP A 114 -7.05 5.71 7.44
C ASP A 114 -5.91 4.80 7.94
N PHE A 115 -5.04 4.30 7.02
CA PHE A 115 -3.85 3.52 7.36
C PHE A 115 -2.82 4.33 8.17
N SER A 116 -2.58 5.57 7.76
CA SER A 116 -1.68 6.46 8.50
C SER A 116 -2.16 6.68 9.92
N GLU A 117 -3.46 6.87 10.16
CA GLU A 117 -4.02 7.09 11.48
C GLU A 117 -4.02 5.84 12.35
N ASP A 118 -4.64 4.75 11.85
CA ASP A 118 -4.92 3.58 12.68
C ASP A 118 -3.68 2.71 12.92
N ILE A 119 -2.71 2.75 12.00
CA ILE A 119 -1.53 1.87 12.02
C ILE A 119 -0.24 2.64 12.28
N CYS A 120 -0.03 3.80 11.62
CA CYS A 120 1.29 4.41 11.57
C CYS A 120 1.48 5.52 12.60
N TYR A 121 0.43 6.27 12.95
CA TYR A 121 0.54 7.59 13.58
C TYR A 121 1.36 7.58 14.87
N LEU A 122 0.99 6.75 15.83
CA LEU A 122 1.69 6.66 17.11
C LEU A 122 3.10 6.10 16.94
N GLY A 123 3.26 5.08 16.10
CA GLY A 123 4.56 4.44 15.88
C GLY A 123 5.56 5.34 15.17
N ALA A 124 5.10 6.33 14.39
CA ALA A 124 5.97 7.26 13.67
C ALA A 124 6.82 8.15 14.60
N GLU A 125 6.43 8.34 15.86
CA GLU A 125 7.24 9.04 16.86
C GLU A 125 8.59 8.37 17.12
N ASP A 126 8.66 7.04 16.94
CA ASP A 126 9.86 6.24 17.17
C ASP A 126 10.75 6.10 15.92
N MET A 127 10.52 6.89 14.87
CA MET A 127 11.23 6.80 13.58
C MET A 127 12.76 6.84 13.70
N GLN A 128 13.28 7.73 14.53
CA GLN A 128 14.73 7.87 14.70
C GLN A 128 15.35 6.65 15.39
N GLU A 129 14.66 6.05 16.35
CA GLU A 129 15.07 4.82 17.01
C GLU A 129 15.04 3.66 16.01
N ALA A 130 13.94 3.50 15.27
CA ALA A 130 13.79 2.46 14.28
C ALA A 130 14.90 2.48 13.21
N ILE A 131 15.23 3.68 12.68
CA ILE A 131 16.30 3.85 11.68
C ILE A 131 17.67 3.51 12.27
N ARG A 132 17.95 3.95 13.50
CA ARG A 132 19.24 3.70 14.17
C ARG A 132 19.49 2.24 14.45
N ASP A 133 18.45 1.53 14.90
CA ASP A 133 18.56 0.19 15.44
C ASP A 133 18.20 -0.91 14.41
N GLY A 134 17.65 -0.53 13.25
CA GLY A 134 17.19 -1.46 12.22
C GLY A 134 16.09 -2.40 12.71
N LYS A 135 15.20 -1.88 13.58
CA LYS A 135 14.09 -2.62 14.20
C LYS A 135 12.83 -1.77 14.21
N PRO A 136 11.64 -2.38 14.17
CA PRO A 136 10.39 -1.64 14.12
C PRO A 136 10.03 -1.07 15.50
N ALA A 137 10.73 -0.03 15.96
CA ALA A 137 10.57 0.55 17.29
C ALA A 137 9.14 1.04 17.57
N GLY A 138 8.43 1.51 16.55
CA GLY A 138 7.05 1.97 16.64
C GLY A 138 6.01 0.83 16.75
N LEU A 139 6.41 -0.43 16.49
CA LEU A 139 5.50 -1.58 16.56
C LEU A 139 4.92 -1.79 17.98
N LYS A 140 5.63 -1.35 19.01
CA LYS A 140 5.18 -1.42 20.42
C LYS A 140 3.81 -0.75 20.67
N HIS A 141 3.40 0.20 19.83
CA HIS A 141 2.09 0.85 19.91
C HIS A 141 0.94 0.00 19.37
N LEU A 142 1.24 -1.06 18.60
CA LEU A 142 0.26 -2.03 18.12
C LEU A 142 0.28 -3.32 18.95
N GLY A 143 1.46 -3.76 19.38
CA GLY A 143 1.62 -4.97 20.18
C GLY A 143 3.09 -5.35 20.42
N ASN A 144 3.30 -6.50 21.07
CA ASN A 144 4.63 -6.97 21.43
C ASN A 144 5.05 -8.16 20.57
N TRP A 145 5.33 -7.90 19.30
CA TRP A 145 5.80 -8.89 18.32
C TRP A 145 7.14 -8.47 17.75
N LYS A 146 7.84 -9.38 17.08
CA LYS A 146 9.07 -9.04 16.35
C LYS A 146 8.78 -8.27 15.07
N THR A 147 7.68 -8.60 14.40
CA THR A 147 7.18 -7.94 13.19
C THR A 147 5.66 -7.84 13.26
N VAL A 148 5.08 -6.90 12.53
CA VAL A 148 3.62 -6.74 12.46
C VAL A 148 2.93 -7.99 11.91
N TYR A 149 3.58 -8.73 11.02
CA TYR A 149 3.02 -9.93 10.38
C TYR A 149 2.65 -11.03 11.40
N GLN A 150 3.43 -11.15 12.48
CA GLN A 150 3.13 -12.10 13.56
C GLN A 150 1.91 -11.69 14.39
N GLY A 151 1.57 -10.42 14.39
CA GLY A 151 0.50 -9.83 15.18
C GLY A 151 -0.80 -9.55 14.43
N LEU A 152 -0.87 -9.74 13.10
CA LEU A 152 -2.02 -9.34 12.29
C LEU A 152 -3.36 -9.89 12.81
N SER A 153 -3.38 -11.14 13.25
CA SER A 153 -4.58 -11.78 13.84
C SER A 153 -5.01 -11.19 15.20
N GLN A 154 -4.11 -10.45 15.86
CA GLN A 154 -4.31 -9.89 17.21
C GLN A 154 -4.61 -8.38 17.18
N LEU A 155 -4.52 -7.73 16.02
CA LEU A 155 -4.92 -6.35 15.83
C LEU A 155 -6.40 -6.17 16.20
N THR A 156 -6.79 -4.97 16.62
CA THR A 156 -8.21 -4.62 16.83
C THR A 156 -8.99 -4.75 15.51
N ASP A 157 -10.31 -4.86 15.57
CA ASP A 157 -11.14 -4.98 14.37
C ASP A 157 -11.00 -3.77 13.45
N GLN A 158 -10.86 -2.56 14.02
CA GLN A 158 -10.62 -1.34 13.23
C GLN A 158 -9.25 -1.40 12.53
N GLN A 159 -8.19 -1.75 13.25
CA GLN A 159 -6.84 -1.88 12.69
C GLN A 159 -6.79 -2.97 11.60
N LYS A 160 -7.43 -4.12 11.81
CA LYS A 160 -7.56 -5.17 10.78
C LYS A 160 -8.25 -4.64 9.53
N LYS A 161 -9.40 -3.99 9.71
CA LYS A 161 -10.17 -3.42 8.60
C LYS A 161 -9.32 -2.45 7.79
N THR A 162 -8.60 -1.59 8.46
CA THR A 162 -7.75 -0.57 7.82
C THR A 162 -6.53 -1.20 7.16
N TRP A 163 -5.83 -2.11 7.86
CA TRP A 163 -4.64 -2.77 7.32
C TRP A 163 -4.96 -3.59 6.07
N PHE A 164 -5.97 -4.47 6.13
CA PHE A 164 -6.39 -5.26 4.98
C PHE A 164 -7.02 -4.41 3.87
N GLY A 165 -7.70 -3.32 4.24
CA GLY A 165 -8.21 -2.35 3.27
C GLY A 165 -7.09 -1.70 2.45
N PHE A 166 -5.99 -1.34 3.10
CA PHE A 166 -4.80 -0.80 2.46
C PHE A 166 -4.12 -1.85 1.57
N ASP A 167 -3.83 -3.03 2.10
CA ASP A 167 -3.18 -4.13 1.40
C ASP A 167 -3.92 -4.50 0.11
N HIS A 168 -5.22 -4.75 0.22
CA HIS A 168 -6.06 -5.14 -0.92
C HIS A 168 -6.32 -4.03 -1.94
N PHE A 169 -6.37 -2.77 -1.50
CA PHE A 169 -6.49 -1.65 -2.43
C PHE A 169 -5.31 -1.60 -3.40
N TYR A 170 -4.13 -1.87 -2.89
CA TYR A 170 -2.93 -1.80 -3.72
C TYR A 170 -2.75 -3.04 -4.61
N SER A 171 -3.05 -4.28 -4.18
CA SER A 171 -2.74 -5.51 -4.94
C SER A 171 -3.82 -5.94 -5.94
N ASP A 172 -5.07 -6.01 -5.51
CA ASP A 172 -6.12 -6.74 -6.23
C ASP A 172 -6.45 -6.16 -7.62
N LEU A 173 -6.29 -4.84 -7.78
CA LEU A 173 -6.61 -4.13 -9.02
C LEU A 173 -5.64 -4.44 -10.19
N ALA A 174 -4.47 -5.03 -9.90
CA ALA A 174 -3.53 -5.45 -10.92
C ALA A 174 -3.86 -6.83 -11.53
N PHE A 175 -4.62 -7.67 -10.82
CA PHE A 175 -4.86 -9.07 -11.20
C PHE A 175 -5.47 -9.26 -12.59
N PRO A 176 -6.49 -8.48 -13.04
CA PRO A 176 -7.06 -8.65 -14.37
C PRO A 176 -6.05 -8.49 -15.52
N GLU A 177 -5.05 -7.61 -15.35
CA GLU A 177 -3.99 -7.41 -16.33
C GLU A 177 -2.83 -8.41 -16.16
N ALA A 178 -2.56 -8.86 -14.93
CA ALA A 178 -1.50 -9.82 -14.64
C ALA A 178 -1.85 -11.25 -15.09
N LEU A 179 -3.10 -11.68 -14.94
CA LEU A 179 -3.54 -13.03 -15.30
C LEU A 179 -3.20 -13.43 -16.74
N PRO A 180 -3.51 -12.67 -17.78
CA PRO A 180 -3.15 -13.02 -19.16
C PRO A 180 -1.64 -13.15 -19.38
N ILE A 181 -0.82 -12.37 -18.65
CA ILE A 181 0.65 -12.42 -18.74
C ILE A 181 1.16 -13.70 -18.09
N VAL A 182 0.70 -14.01 -16.86
CA VAL A 182 1.13 -15.21 -16.13
C VAL A 182 0.71 -16.50 -16.87
N PHE A 183 -0.48 -16.52 -17.45
CA PHE A 183 -1.00 -17.66 -18.19
C PHE A 183 -0.75 -17.60 -19.70
N SER A 184 0.15 -16.73 -20.15
CA SER A 184 0.64 -16.78 -21.56
C SER A 184 1.46 -18.04 -21.85
N ASN A 185 2.08 -18.62 -20.82
CA ASN A 185 2.74 -19.93 -20.85
C ASN A 185 1.87 -20.98 -20.20
N PRO A 186 1.99 -22.27 -20.62
CA PRO A 186 1.28 -23.37 -19.95
C PRO A 186 1.65 -23.45 -18.47
N CYS A 187 0.64 -23.41 -17.60
CA CYS A 187 0.83 -23.47 -16.16
C CYS A 187 -0.25 -24.37 -15.54
N ALA A 188 0.12 -25.61 -15.25
CA ALA A 188 -0.76 -26.57 -14.58
C ALA A 188 -0.65 -26.45 -13.05
N ARG A 189 0.51 -26.03 -12.52
CA ARG A 189 0.75 -25.86 -11.09
C ARG A 189 1.47 -24.54 -10.80
N LEU A 190 0.84 -23.71 -9.99
CA LEU A 190 1.36 -22.41 -9.55
C LEU A 190 1.58 -22.44 -8.02
N PHE A 191 2.72 -21.96 -7.57
CA PHE A 191 2.96 -21.67 -6.15
C PHE A 191 2.77 -20.18 -5.89
N ASP A 192 1.85 -19.86 -4.96
CA ASP A 192 1.50 -18.51 -4.53
C ASP A 192 2.15 -18.27 -3.17
N ILE A 193 3.30 -17.58 -3.17
CA ILE A 193 4.09 -17.33 -1.96
C ILE A 193 3.65 -16.00 -1.35
N GLY A 194 3.20 -16.07 -0.08
CA GLY A 194 2.56 -14.94 0.58
C GLY A 194 1.11 -14.74 0.10
N GLY A 195 0.41 -15.82 -0.26
CA GLY A 195 -0.93 -15.75 -0.85
C GLY A 195 -2.05 -15.26 0.07
N ASN A 196 -1.73 -14.98 1.34
CA ASN A 196 -2.55 -14.30 2.34
C ASN A 196 -3.99 -14.84 2.39
N THR A 197 -4.97 -14.10 1.89
CA THR A 197 -6.39 -14.45 1.91
C THR A 197 -6.87 -15.29 0.71
N ALA A 198 -5.96 -15.82 -0.11
CA ALA A 198 -6.21 -16.61 -1.33
C ALA A 198 -6.82 -15.84 -2.51
N LYS A 199 -6.80 -14.51 -2.51
CA LYS A 199 -7.45 -13.72 -3.59
C LYS A 199 -6.84 -13.97 -4.96
N TRP A 200 -5.50 -13.98 -5.06
CA TRP A 200 -4.81 -14.33 -6.30
C TRP A 200 -5.08 -15.77 -6.73
N ALA A 201 -4.95 -16.74 -5.83
CA ALA A 201 -5.20 -18.15 -6.11
C ALA A 201 -6.63 -18.38 -6.64
N ILE A 202 -7.63 -17.73 -6.02
CA ILE A 202 -9.03 -17.77 -6.49
C ILE A 202 -9.18 -17.14 -7.88
N ALA A 203 -8.51 -16.01 -8.12
CA ALA A 203 -8.53 -15.35 -9.42
C ALA A 203 -7.89 -16.22 -10.51
N CYS A 204 -6.77 -16.89 -10.22
CA CYS A 204 -6.15 -17.88 -11.10
C CYS A 204 -7.10 -19.02 -11.46
N CYS A 205 -7.76 -19.60 -10.45
CA CYS A 205 -8.70 -20.70 -10.66
C CYS A 205 -9.95 -20.30 -11.45
N LYS A 206 -10.38 -19.06 -11.36
CA LYS A 206 -11.47 -18.51 -12.19
C LYS A 206 -11.04 -18.29 -13.64
N PHE A 207 -9.80 -17.82 -13.83
CA PHE A 207 -9.26 -17.50 -15.15
C PHE A 207 -8.85 -18.75 -15.95
N ASN A 208 -8.16 -19.68 -15.31
CA ASN A 208 -7.67 -20.91 -15.93
C ASN A 208 -8.34 -22.13 -15.25
N PRO A 209 -9.16 -22.92 -15.97
CA PRO A 209 -9.88 -24.07 -15.40
C PRO A 209 -8.95 -25.22 -14.97
N ASP A 210 -7.75 -25.31 -15.52
CA ASP A 210 -6.85 -26.47 -15.35
C ASP A 210 -5.77 -26.23 -14.28
N VAL A 211 -5.56 -24.97 -13.84
CA VAL A 211 -4.50 -24.65 -12.87
C VAL A 211 -4.86 -25.16 -11.47
N LYS A 212 -3.84 -25.71 -10.80
CA LYS A 212 -3.82 -25.93 -9.34
C LYS A 212 -2.87 -24.93 -8.70
N VAL A 213 -3.29 -24.34 -7.60
CA VAL A 213 -2.51 -23.34 -6.85
C VAL A 213 -2.22 -23.85 -5.45
N SER A 214 -0.93 -23.85 -5.06
CA SER A 214 -0.53 -24.12 -3.68
C SER A 214 -0.09 -22.82 -3.05
N ILE A 215 -0.81 -22.38 -2.00
CA ILE A 215 -0.49 -21.17 -1.24
C ILE A 215 0.55 -21.52 -0.17
N ILE A 216 1.67 -20.81 -0.19
CA ILE A 216 2.77 -20.98 0.76
C ILE A 216 2.83 -19.73 1.64
N ASP A 217 2.43 -19.86 2.91
CA ASP A 217 2.32 -18.72 3.83
C ASP A 217 2.44 -19.18 5.29
N LEU A 218 2.48 -18.22 6.22
CA LEU A 218 2.48 -18.51 7.66
C LEU A 218 1.21 -19.29 8.08
N PRO A 219 1.28 -20.14 9.13
CA PRO A 219 0.16 -21.00 9.55
C PRO A 219 -1.15 -20.24 9.81
N GLY A 220 -1.07 -19.01 10.34
CA GLY A 220 -2.25 -18.18 10.58
C GLY A 220 -2.94 -17.74 9.30
N GLN A 221 -2.17 -17.46 8.24
CA GLN A 221 -2.67 -17.02 6.94
C GLN A 221 -3.19 -18.18 6.12
N THR A 222 -2.51 -19.32 6.12
CA THR A 222 -2.99 -20.52 5.41
C THR A 222 -4.37 -20.97 5.89
N ALA A 223 -4.66 -20.88 7.18
CA ALA A 223 -5.99 -21.19 7.72
C ALA A 223 -7.10 -20.26 7.18
N VAL A 224 -6.79 -18.97 6.97
CA VAL A 224 -7.71 -18.01 6.34
C VAL A 224 -7.88 -18.31 4.85
N ALA A 225 -6.76 -18.60 4.16
CA ALA A 225 -6.75 -18.96 2.74
C ALA A 225 -7.63 -20.20 2.45
N GLU A 226 -7.51 -21.26 3.23
CA GLU A 226 -8.32 -22.48 3.11
C GLU A 226 -9.82 -22.18 3.25
N LYS A 227 -10.18 -21.39 4.27
CA LYS A 227 -11.57 -20.99 4.48
C LYS A 227 -12.12 -20.23 3.27
N ASN A 228 -11.36 -19.32 2.72
CA ASN A 228 -11.77 -18.49 1.59
C ASN A 228 -11.80 -19.29 0.28
N ALA A 229 -10.83 -20.19 0.05
CA ALA A 229 -10.81 -21.10 -1.10
C ALA A 229 -12.05 -22.02 -1.11
N LYS A 230 -12.40 -22.58 0.05
CA LYS A 230 -13.61 -23.38 0.24
C LYS A 230 -14.88 -22.57 0.01
N ALA A 231 -14.97 -21.36 0.57
CA ALA A 231 -16.12 -20.48 0.36
C ALA A 231 -16.31 -20.09 -1.11
N ALA A 232 -15.22 -20.03 -1.88
CA ALA A 232 -15.23 -19.76 -3.31
C ALA A 232 -15.46 -21.03 -4.18
N GLY A 233 -15.51 -22.25 -3.61
CA GLY A 233 -15.71 -23.51 -4.30
C GLY A 233 -14.46 -24.05 -5.01
N PHE A 234 -13.27 -23.66 -4.54
CA PHE A 234 -11.99 -24.08 -5.15
C PHE A 234 -11.11 -24.95 -4.25
N GLU A 235 -11.67 -25.55 -3.19
CA GLU A 235 -10.94 -26.40 -2.24
C GLU A 235 -10.26 -27.63 -2.90
N ASN A 236 -10.69 -28.04 -4.07
CA ASN A 236 -10.09 -29.15 -4.81
C ASN A 236 -8.94 -28.71 -5.75
N ARG A 237 -8.74 -27.40 -5.90
CA ARG A 237 -7.72 -26.80 -6.79
C ARG A 237 -6.78 -25.83 -6.08
N ILE A 238 -7.10 -25.43 -4.85
CA ILE A 238 -6.26 -24.59 -4.02
C ILE A 238 -5.94 -25.39 -2.75
N ASP A 239 -4.66 -25.67 -2.55
CA ASP A 239 -4.12 -26.25 -1.33
C ASP A 239 -3.20 -25.24 -0.63
N THR A 240 -2.84 -25.50 0.62
CA THR A 240 -1.98 -24.63 1.43
C THR A 240 -0.80 -25.41 2.00
N ILE A 241 0.33 -24.72 2.12
CA ILE A 241 1.56 -25.23 2.71
C ILE A 241 2.01 -24.23 3.77
N PRO A 242 1.73 -24.49 5.07
CA PRO A 242 2.21 -23.63 6.14
C PRO A 242 3.74 -23.58 6.17
N CYS A 243 4.31 -22.39 6.04
CA CYS A 243 5.74 -22.20 5.88
C CYS A 243 6.20 -20.84 6.39
N ASN A 244 7.27 -20.80 7.18
CA ASN A 244 8.01 -19.57 7.41
C ASN A 244 9.19 -19.51 6.44
N VAL A 245 9.13 -18.68 5.43
CA VAL A 245 10.16 -18.57 4.39
C VAL A 245 11.53 -18.12 4.91
N LEU A 246 11.57 -17.49 6.10
CA LEU A 246 12.82 -17.07 6.76
C LEU A 246 13.48 -18.21 7.56
N ASP A 247 12.76 -19.28 7.86
CA ASP A 247 13.35 -20.41 8.58
C ASP A 247 14.42 -21.11 7.70
N GLU A 248 15.64 -21.22 8.21
CA GLU A 248 16.76 -21.80 7.47
C GLU A 248 16.55 -23.28 7.12
N THR A 249 15.74 -23.98 7.90
CA THR A 249 15.40 -25.39 7.67
C THR A 249 14.29 -25.61 6.66
N THR A 250 13.63 -24.54 6.22
CA THR A 250 12.54 -24.62 5.26
C THR A 250 13.04 -25.01 3.87
N GLU A 251 12.50 -26.10 3.35
CA GLU A 251 12.64 -26.52 1.95
C GLU A 251 11.38 -26.16 1.18
N PHE A 252 11.56 -25.53 0.02
CA PHE A 252 10.44 -25.26 -0.87
C PHE A 252 10.00 -26.52 -1.61
N PRO A 253 8.69 -26.70 -1.84
CA PRO A 253 8.19 -27.83 -2.64
C PRO A 253 8.66 -27.71 -4.10
N LYS A 254 8.77 -28.86 -4.78
CA LYS A 254 9.17 -28.95 -6.19
C LYS A 254 7.94 -29.11 -7.08
N GLY A 255 8.12 -28.88 -8.39
CA GLY A 255 7.14 -29.23 -9.43
C GLY A 255 6.15 -28.11 -9.77
N ALA A 256 6.47 -26.83 -9.44
CA ALA A 256 5.73 -25.69 -9.97
C ALA A 256 6.14 -25.39 -11.42
N ASN A 257 5.18 -25.04 -12.27
CA ASN A 257 5.44 -24.41 -13.57
C ASN A 257 5.69 -22.91 -13.39
N ALA A 258 5.05 -22.30 -12.38
CA ALA A 258 5.22 -20.91 -12.04
C ALA A 258 5.24 -20.70 -10.52
N VAL A 259 6.02 -19.74 -10.08
CA VAL A 259 6.02 -19.21 -8.71
C VAL A 259 5.58 -17.76 -8.80
N TRP A 260 4.66 -17.37 -7.97
CA TRP A 260 4.11 -16.03 -7.89
C TRP A 260 4.37 -15.42 -6.53
N MET A 261 4.82 -14.17 -6.53
CA MET A 261 5.03 -13.33 -5.35
C MET A 261 4.46 -11.94 -5.65
N SER A 262 3.52 -11.48 -4.84
CA SER A 262 2.88 -10.17 -5.02
C SER A 262 2.82 -9.42 -3.71
N GLN A 263 3.36 -8.21 -3.65
CA GLN A 263 3.53 -7.45 -2.40
C GLN A 263 4.09 -8.32 -1.27
N PHE A 264 5.09 -9.09 -1.63
CA PHE A 264 5.70 -10.06 -0.76
C PHE A 264 7.18 -9.73 -0.50
N LEU A 265 7.93 -9.39 -1.55
CA LEU A 265 9.35 -9.12 -1.43
C LEU A 265 9.63 -7.78 -0.73
N ASP A 266 8.73 -6.83 -0.81
CA ASP A 266 8.79 -5.56 -0.07
C ASP A 266 8.69 -5.73 1.46
N CYS A 267 8.25 -6.91 1.92
CA CYS A 267 8.23 -7.28 3.34
C CYS A 267 9.59 -7.74 3.91
N PHE A 268 10.64 -7.80 3.10
CA PHE A 268 11.96 -8.36 3.48
C PHE A 268 13.10 -7.43 3.08
N SER A 269 14.21 -7.48 3.83
CA SER A 269 15.47 -6.85 3.41
C SER A 269 16.02 -7.50 2.13
N LEU A 270 16.89 -6.79 1.39
CA LEU A 270 17.51 -7.34 0.18
C LEU A 270 18.30 -8.63 0.46
N GLU A 271 18.89 -8.74 1.64
CA GLU A 271 19.60 -9.96 2.08
C GLU A 271 18.61 -11.11 2.29
N GLU A 272 17.50 -10.88 2.98
CA GLU A 272 16.44 -11.86 3.18
C GLU A 272 15.80 -12.28 1.86
N ILE A 273 15.51 -11.32 0.95
CA ILE A 273 15.02 -11.59 -0.42
C ILE A 273 15.98 -12.56 -1.13
N THR A 274 17.27 -12.27 -1.11
CA THR A 274 18.28 -13.15 -1.74
C THR A 274 18.26 -14.55 -1.15
N LYS A 275 18.16 -14.67 0.19
CA LYS A 275 18.08 -15.98 0.88
C LYS A 275 16.81 -16.75 0.50
N ILE A 276 15.65 -16.11 0.51
CA ILE A 276 14.37 -16.71 0.13
C ILE A 276 14.44 -17.22 -1.32
N LEU A 277 14.89 -16.37 -2.22
CA LEU A 277 14.97 -16.71 -3.64
C LEU A 277 16.01 -17.79 -3.94
N THR A 278 17.11 -17.86 -3.18
CA THR A 278 18.09 -18.96 -3.30
C THR A 278 17.47 -20.31 -2.95
N LYS A 279 16.58 -20.35 -1.94
CA LYS A 279 15.83 -21.58 -1.61
C LYS A 279 14.85 -21.95 -2.72
N ILE A 280 14.12 -20.95 -3.27
CA ILE A 280 13.22 -21.16 -4.41
C ILE A 280 13.99 -21.67 -5.62
N HIS A 281 15.17 -21.10 -5.90
CA HIS A 281 16.05 -21.53 -6.99
C HIS A 281 16.44 -23.02 -6.86
N SER A 282 16.75 -23.48 -5.66
CA SER A 282 17.11 -24.89 -5.41
C SER A 282 15.95 -25.86 -5.63
N ALA A 283 14.72 -25.40 -5.59
CA ALA A 283 13.50 -26.21 -5.77
C ALA A 283 12.89 -26.08 -7.18
N ALA A 284 13.18 -24.97 -7.88
CA ALA A 284 12.63 -24.68 -9.20
C ALA A 284 13.29 -25.53 -10.30
N ALA A 285 12.51 -25.88 -11.33
CA ALA A 285 13.04 -26.44 -12.57
C ALA A 285 13.55 -25.33 -13.49
N PRO A 286 14.44 -25.65 -14.45
CA PRO A 286 15.01 -24.63 -15.37
C PRO A 286 13.96 -23.85 -16.18
N ASP A 287 12.81 -24.45 -16.42
CA ASP A 287 11.68 -23.86 -17.16
C ASP A 287 10.61 -23.24 -16.26
N THR A 288 10.79 -23.26 -14.94
CA THR A 288 9.89 -22.60 -13.99
C THR A 288 9.94 -21.09 -14.17
N ASP A 289 8.79 -20.47 -14.41
CA ASP A 289 8.66 -19.02 -14.44
C ASP A 289 8.49 -18.46 -13.01
N ILE A 290 9.29 -17.44 -12.67
CA ILE A 290 9.21 -16.73 -11.40
C ILE A 290 8.61 -15.35 -11.67
N TYR A 291 7.40 -15.11 -11.19
CA TYR A 291 6.69 -13.86 -11.33
C TYR A 291 6.74 -13.06 -10.03
N VAL A 292 7.11 -11.79 -10.16
CA VAL A 292 7.16 -10.82 -9.05
C VAL A 292 6.30 -9.62 -9.42
N LEU A 293 5.27 -9.34 -8.64
CA LEU A 293 4.39 -8.18 -8.79
C LEU A 293 4.62 -7.23 -7.62
N GLU A 294 5.36 -6.14 -7.83
CA GLU A 294 5.71 -5.18 -6.79
C GLU A 294 5.45 -3.72 -7.23
N PRO A 295 5.04 -2.86 -6.29
CA PRO A 295 4.85 -1.43 -6.57
C PRO A 295 6.21 -0.71 -6.46
N LEU A 296 6.98 -0.69 -7.53
CA LEU A 296 8.29 -0.05 -7.57
C LEU A 296 8.13 1.48 -7.68
N TRP A 297 8.62 2.24 -6.68
CA TRP A 297 8.35 3.67 -6.62
C TRP A 297 8.99 4.47 -7.78
N ASP A 298 10.09 4.00 -8.35
CA ASP A 298 10.75 4.64 -9.50
C ASP A 298 10.12 4.29 -10.86
N LYS A 299 9.12 3.41 -10.89
CA LYS A 299 8.36 3.01 -12.07
C LYS A 299 6.90 3.50 -12.05
N GLN A 300 6.57 4.36 -11.10
CA GLN A 300 5.23 4.90 -10.99
C GLN A 300 4.92 5.89 -12.12
N ARG A 301 3.65 5.90 -12.56
CA ARG A 301 3.15 6.80 -13.60
C ARG A 301 3.00 8.24 -13.09
N PHE A 302 2.66 8.41 -11.81
CA PHE A 302 2.37 9.70 -11.19
C PHE A 302 3.25 9.94 -9.97
N GLU A 303 3.67 11.18 -9.77
CA GLU A 303 4.48 11.61 -8.62
C GLU A 303 3.80 11.32 -7.27
N ALA A 304 2.49 11.54 -7.19
CA ALA A 304 1.71 11.24 -5.98
C ALA A 304 1.78 9.75 -5.59
N ALA A 305 1.77 8.83 -6.56
CA ALA A 305 1.91 7.40 -6.30
C ALA A 305 3.32 7.06 -5.83
N ALA A 306 4.37 7.62 -6.46
CA ALA A 306 5.74 7.44 -6.03
C ALA A 306 5.95 7.96 -4.58
N TYR A 307 5.42 9.13 -4.26
CA TYR A 307 5.47 9.71 -2.92
C TYR A 307 4.76 8.81 -1.89
N SER A 308 3.58 8.27 -2.22
CA SER A 308 2.85 7.35 -1.34
C SER A 308 3.67 6.10 -1.03
N LEU A 309 4.35 5.51 -2.02
CA LEU A 309 5.22 4.35 -1.82
C LEU A 309 6.47 4.70 -0.98
N GLN A 310 7.06 5.87 -1.19
CA GLN A 310 8.17 6.35 -0.35
C GLN A 310 7.72 6.53 1.10
N ALA A 311 6.53 7.08 1.33
CA ALA A 311 5.94 7.18 2.66
C ALA A 311 5.65 5.80 3.28
N THR A 312 5.17 4.84 2.49
CA THR A 312 4.98 3.45 2.92
C THR A 312 6.29 2.78 3.32
N SER A 313 7.43 3.15 2.71
CA SER A 313 8.76 2.68 3.16
C SER A 313 9.05 3.04 4.62
N LEU A 314 8.55 4.18 5.09
CA LEU A 314 8.70 4.59 6.50
C LEU A 314 7.85 3.73 7.44
N TYR A 315 6.68 3.25 6.99
CA TYR A 315 5.89 2.27 7.73
C TYR A 315 6.66 0.96 7.90
N PHE A 316 7.25 0.41 6.83
CA PHE A 316 8.07 -0.80 6.92
C PHE A 316 9.19 -0.63 7.94
N THR A 317 9.92 0.48 7.86
CA THR A 317 11.03 0.79 8.76
C THR A 317 10.59 0.94 10.21
N CYS A 318 9.51 1.69 10.46
CA CYS A 318 9.16 2.11 11.82
C CYS A 318 8.26 1.09 12.53
N ILE A 319 7.40 0.39 11.79
CA ILE A 319 6.30 -0.39 12.36
C ILE A 319 6.31 -1.85 11.89
N ALA A 320 6.52 -2.13 10.60
CA ALA A 320 6.34 -3.48 10.10
C ALA A 320 7.43 -4.45 10.55
N ASN A 321 8.68 -4.21 10.18
CA ASN A 321 9.81 -5.13 10.43
C ASN A 321 11.16 -4.43 10.70
N GLY A 322 11.31 -3.15 10.34
CA GLY A 322 12.51 -2.36 10.61
C GLY A 322 13.60 -2.40 9.54
N ASN A 323 13.52 -3.29 8.55
CA ASN A 323 14.62 -3.57 7.63
C ASN A 323 14.22 -3.69 6.15
N SER A 324 12.97 -3.47 5.81
CA SER A 324 12.48 -3.48 4.43
C SER A 324 11.91 -2.13 3.98
N LYS A 325 11.57 -2.02 2.72
CA LYS A 325 11.03 -0.80 2.11
C LYS A 325 10.38 -1.10 0.75
N MET A 326 9.65 -0.14 0.20
CA MET A 326 9.32 -0.12 -1.22
C MET A 326 10.59 0.08 -2.03
N TYR A 327 10.94 -0.89 -2.87
CA TYR A 327 12.21 -0.91 -3.59
C TYR A 327 12.15 -0.14 -4.91
N ARG A 328 13.33 0.21 -5.44
CA ARG A 328 13.52 0.60 -6.84
C ARG A 328 13.72 -0.65 -7.71
N PHE A 329 13.39 -0.51 -8.98
CA PHE A 329 13.52 -1.62 -9.94
C PHE A 329 14.91 -2.27 -9.93
N GLU A 330 15.97 -1.47 -10.05
CA GLU A 330 17.33 -2.03 -10.12
C GLU A 330 17.79 -2.65 -8.78
N GLU A 331 17.32 -2.14 -7.63
CA GLU A 331 17.64 -2.73 -6.32
C GLU A 331 17.03 -4.13 -6.19
N LEU A 332 15.72 -4.25 -6.48
CA LEU A 332 15.02 -5.52 -6.38
C LEU A 332 15.52 -6.52 -7.42
N LYS A 333 15.66 -6.10 -8.68
CA LYS A 333 16.21 -6.91 -9.77
C LYS A 333 17.57 -7.48 -9.41
N HIS A 334 18.48 -6.64 -8.89
CA HIS A 334 19.83 -7.07 -8.50
C HIS A 334 19.80 -8.16 -7.43
N ALA A 335 18.97 -8.02 -6.39
CA ALA A 335 18.82 -9.05 -5.35
C ALA A 335 18.31 -10.39 -5.92
N ILE A 336 17.37 -10.34 -6.88
CA ILE A 336 16.85 -11.52 -7.57
C ILE A 336 17.94 -12.17 -8.44
N GLU A 337 18.73 -11.35 -9.14
CA GLU A 337 19.84 -11.83 -9.98
C GLU A 337 21.00 -12.47 -9.19
N ILE A 338 21.28 -11.98 -7.98
CA ILE A 338 22.25 -12.60 -7.03
C ILE A 338 21.76 -14.00 -6.63
N ALA A 339 20.45 -14.20 -6.46
CA ALA A 339 19.88 -15.50 -6.12
C ALA A 339 19.89 -16.51 -7.28
N GLY A 340 20.46 -16.17 -8.46
CA GLY A 340 20.66 -17.08 -9.59
C GLY A 340 19.58 -16.98 -10.68
N PHE A 341 18.72 -15.97 -10.65
CA PHE A 341 17.71 -15.75 -11.66
C PHE A 341 18.12 -14.70 -12.68
N GLU A 342 17.51 -14.74 -13.86
CA GLU A 342 17.69 -13.77 -14.95
C GLU A 342 16.34 -13.18 -15.34
N LEU A 343 16.27 -11.86 -15.48
CA LEU A 343 15.06 -11.17 -15.93
C LEU A 343 14.77 -11.53 -17.40
N LYS A 344 13.58 -11.98 -17.69
CA LYS A 344 13.10 -12.29 -19.05
C LYS A 344 12.13 -11.26 -19.58
N GLU A 345 11.21 -10.75 -18.72
CA GLU A 345 10.23 -9.74 -19.10
C GLU A 345 9.98 -8.78 -17.94
N ALA A 346 9.67 -7.53 -18.27
CA ALA A 346 9.27 -6.50 -17.34
C ALA A 346 8.09 -5.71 -17.91
N HIS A 347 6.96 -5.78 -17.25
CA HIS A 347 5.75 -5.02 -17.55
C HIS A 347 5.56 -4.00 -16.44
N HIS A 348 5.84 -2.74 -16.73
CA HIS A 348 5.58 -1.64 -15.79
C HIS A 348 4.17 -1.09 -16.00
N THR A 349 3.63 -0.42 -14.98
CA THR A 349 2.29 0.20 -15.02
C THR A 349 1.14 -0.80 -15.22
N VAL A 350 1.25 -2.00 -14.65
CA VAL A 350 0.18 -3.01 -14.61
C VAL A 350 -0.90 -2.57 -13.61
N GLY A 351 -2.13 -2.55 -14.05
CA GLY A 351 -3.26 -2.08 -13.26
C GLY A 351 -3.24 -0.56 -13.00
N PRO A 352 -4.31 -0.04 -12.39
CA PRO A 352 -4.47 1.40 -12.15
C PRO A 352 -3.42 1.97 -11.17
N ASN A 353 -2.88 1.14 -10.29
CA ASN A 353 -1.87 1.51 -9.28
C ASN A 353 -0.43 1.32 -9.77
N SER A 354 -0.22 1.13 -11.07
CA SER A 354 1.10 1.10 -11.73
C SER A 354 2.07 0.10 -11.12
N TYR A 355 1.64 -1.16 -10.91
CA TYR A 355 2.53 -2.25 -10.52
C TYR A 355 3.54 -2.58 -11.60
N SER A 356 4.65 -3.17 -11.18
CA SER A 356 5.61 -3.80 -12.09
C SER A 356 5.50 -5.32 -11.95
N LEU A 357 5.11 -5.99 -13.03
CA LEU A 357 5.13 -7.44 -13.15
C LEU A 357 6.42 -7.86 -13.86
N LEU A 358 7.27 -8.56 -13.14
CA LEU A 358 8.58 -9.01 -13.59
C LEU A 358 8.58 -10.53 -13.72
N ARG A 359 9.06 -11.06 -14.84
CA ARG A 359 9.24 -12.49 -15.05
C ARG A 359 10.71 -12.84 -15.12
N PHE A 360 11.12 -13.78 -14.28
CA PHE A 360 12.48 -14.32 -14.22
C PHE A 360 12.49 -15.83 -14.50
N ARG A 361 13.66 -16.35 -14.86
CA ARG A 361 13.99 -17.78 -14.91
C ARG A 361 15.37 -18.03 -14.32
N ILE A 362 15.66 -19.27 -14.03
CA ILE A 362 17.03 -19.71 -13.65
C ILE A 362 18.00 -19.32 -14.77
N LYS A 363 19.20 -18.83 -14.39
CA LYS A 363 20.30 -18.47 -15.32
C LYS A 363 20.80 -19.70 -16.06
#